data_8331c0358d740b391ee20acd19dd7ee3
#
_entry.id   8331c0358d740b391ee20acd19dd7ee3
#
_cell.length_a   1.000
_cell.length_b   1.000
_cell.length_c   1.000
_cell.angle_alpha   90.00
_cell.angle_beta   90.00
_cell.angle_gamma   90.00
#
_symmetry.space_group_name_H-M   'P 1'
#
loop_
_entity.id
_entity.type
_entity.pdbx_description
1 polymer ?
#
loop_
_entity_poly.entity_id
_entity_poly.type
_entity_poly.pdbx_seq_one_letter_code
_entity_poly.pdbx_strand_id
1 'polypeptide(L)'
;MYKRQEVFLSETFCPAVKAGLSQEIGCEANVYIDEKDKQTVIFAYPHLFTNTATLQVIRLEIGALAAWTPAKTAQIEPYAAKYYPKIFEQKETAILTVAPERTFWEKATILHHEANRPEHLEMPQRYSRHYYDLYRMAATPVKEAAFSRLDLLKKVVDFKMKFYPRSWAKYPEAVLGTLKLLPPEYRFAALETDYNSMQDMLYGDIPTFETVIACLLYTSPSPRDGLLS
;
A
#
# COMPACT_ATOMS: atom_id res chain seq x y z
N MET A 1 -6.98 15.79 -17.16
CA MET A 1 -6.36 14.46 -17.13
C MET A 1 -7.35 13.38 -16.73
N TYR A 2 -8.08 13.54 -15.63
CA TYR A 2 -9.05 12.54 -15.12
C TYR A 2 -10.15 12.17 -16.12
N LYS A 3 -10.81 13.12 -16.81
CA LYS A 3 -11.86 12.82 -17.79
C LYS A 3 -11.42 11.87 -18.92
N ARG A 4 -10.18 12.00 -19.42
CA ARG A 4 -9.66 11.07 -20.44
C ARG A 4 -9.43 9.67 -19.88
N GLN A 5 -9.00 9.57 -18.63
CA GLN A 5 -8.82 8.29 -17.97
C GLN A 5 -10.18 7.61 -17.72
N GLU A 6 -11.19 8.34 -17.26
CA GLU A 6 -12.54 7.79 -17.04
C GLU A 6 -13.14 7.25 -18.34
N VAL A 7 -13.02 7.99 -19.44
CA VAL A 7 -13.44 7.54 -20.78
C VAL A 7 -12.69 6.27 -21.19
N PHE A 8 -11.37 6.24 -21.05
CA PHE A 8 -10.58 5.05 -21.36
C PHE A 8 -11.00 3.83 -20.51
N LEU A 9 -11.23 4.04 -19.22
CA LEU A 9 -11.65 2.96 -18.32
C LEU A 9 -13.03 2.42 -18.70
N SER A 10 -13.98 3.30 -19.01
CA SER A 10 -15.35 2.89 -19.34
C SER A 10 -15.51 2.31 -20.75
N GLU A 11 -14.84 2.88 -21.74
CA GLU A 11 -15.04 2.52 -23.14
C GLU A 11 -14.06 1.47 -23.67
N THR A 12 -12.88 1.33 -23.03
CA THR A 12 -11.83 0.44 -23.52
C THR A 12 -11.42 -0.61 -22.50
N PHE A 13 -10.99 -0.19 -21.31
CA PHE A 13 -10.36 -1.10 -20.35
C PHE A 13 -11.38 -2.05 -19.70
N CYS A 14 -12.46 -1.54 -19.13
CA CYS A 14 -13.47 -2.37 -18.46
C CYS A 14 -14.12 -3.38 -19.43
N PRO A 15 -14.53 -3.01 -20.66
CA PRO A 15 -15.02 -3.98 -21.64
C PRO A 15 -13.97 -5.04 -22.01
N ALA A 16 -12.70 -4.67 -22.18
CA ALA A 16 -11.63 -5.62 -22.48
C ALA A 16 -11.38 -6.61 -21.34
N VAL A 17 -11.35 -6.12 -20.08
CA VAL A 17 -11.24 -6.98 -18.89
C VAL A 17 -12.42 -7.93 -18.79
N LYS A 18 -13.65 -7.42 -19.01
CA LYS A 18 -14.87 -8.25 -18.99
C LYS A 18 -14.80 -9.35 -20.04
N ALA A 19 -14.43 -9.01 -21.26
CA ALA A 19 -14.31 -9.99 -22.36
C ALA A 19 -13.24 -11.06 -22.07
N GLY A 20 -12.04 -10.64 -21.65
CA GLY A 20 -10.94 -11.56 -21.32
C GLY A 20 -11.31 -12.50 -20.18
N LEU A 21 -11.83 -11.98 -19.06
CA LEU A 21 -12.27 -12.81 -17.94
C LEU A 21 -13.41 -13.76 -18.34
N SER A 22 -14.39 -13.30 -19.12
CA SER A 22 -15.49 -14.15 -19.58
C SER A 22 -15.00 -15.34 -20.43
N GLN A 23 -13.98 -15.11 -21.23
CA GLN A 23 -13.34 -16.17 -22.03
C GLN A 23 -12.64 -17.19 -21.12
N GLU A 24 -11.86 -16.73 -20.14
CA GLU A 24 -11.08 -17.59 -19.23
C GLU A 24 -11.98 -18.42 -18.31
N ILE A 25 -13.06 -17.84 -17.77
CA ILE A 25 -13.95 -18.53 -16.85
C ILE A 25 -15.07 -19.32 -17.55
N GLY A 26 -15.21 -19.18 -18.86
CA GLY A 26 -16.22 -19.90 -19.65
C GLY A 26 -17.68 -19.44 -19.42
N CYS A 27 -17.89 -18.28 -18.78
CA CYS A 27 -19.19 -17.65 -18.57
C CYS A 27 -19.08 -16.13 -18.52
N GLU A 28 -20.21 -15.41 -18.55
CA GLU A 28 -20.18 -13.96 -18.48
C GLU A 28 -19.63 -13.45 -17.15
N ALA A 29 -18.49 -12.74 -17.19
CA ALA A 29 -17.90 -12.10 -16.02
C ALA A 29 -18.66 -10.83 -15.63
N ASN A 30 -18.95 -10.68 -14.35
CA ASN A 30 -19.57 -9.46 -13.79
C ASN A 30 -18.50 -8.40 -13.51
N VAL A 31 -18.17 -7.60 -14.53
CA VAL A 31 -17.17 -6.54 -14.47
C VAL A 31 -17.81 -5.20 -14.78
N TYR A 32 -17.59 -4.21 -13.91
CA TYR A 32 -18.17 -2.86 -14.06
C TYR A 32 -17.31 -1.79 -13.39
N ILE A 33 -17.58 -0.52 -13.71
CA ILE A 33 -16.95 0.65 -13.06
C ILE A 33 -17.68 0.94 -11.74
N ASP A 34 -16.92 1.18 -10.66
CA ASP A 34 -17.48 1.59 -9.39
C ASP A 34 -18.28 2.91 -9.53
N GLU A 35 -19.47 2.95 -8.96
CA GLU A 35 -20.35 4.13 -9.05
C GLU A 35 -19.77 5.35 -8.32
N LYS A 36 -19.08 5.11 -7.21
CA LYS A 36 -18.51 6.15 -6.33
C LYS A 36 -17.10 6.56 -6.75
N ASP A 37 -16.36 5.65 -7.35
CA ASP A 37 -14.98 5.88 -7.79
C ASP A 37 -14.80 5.44 -9.25
N LYS A 38 -14.89 6.39 -10.18
CA LYS A 38 -14.76 6.15 -11.61
C LYS A 38 -13.38 5.67 -12.07
N GLN A 39 -12.41 5.62 -11.15
CA GLN A 39 -11.08 5.07 -11.41
C GLN A 39 -10.94 3.61 -10.97
N THR A 40 -11.99 3.03 -10.41
CA THR A 40 -12.00 1.64 -9.95
C THR A 40 -12.89 0.77 -10.85
N VAL A 41 -12.30 -0.32 -11.36
CA VAL A 41 -13.00 -1.41 -12.02
C VAL A 41 -13.23 -2.53 -11.02
N ILE A 42 -14.46 -3.00 -10.92
CA ILE A 42 -14.86 -4.08 -10.01
C ILE A 42 -15.11 -5.34 -10.81
N PHE A 43 -14.53 -6.44 -10.35
CA PHE A 43 -14.92 -7.79 -10.73
C PHE A 43 -15.66 -8.43 -9.56
N ALA A 44 -16.97 -8.62 -9.69
CA ALA A 44 -17.80 -9.32 -8.72
C ALA A 44 -17.87 -10.79 -9.10
N TYR A 45 -17.36 -11.66 -8.23
CA TYR A 45 -17.41 -13.11 -8.39
C TYR A 45 -18.52 -13.72 -7.55
N PRO A 46 -19.01 -14.95 -7.86
CA PRO A 46 -20.05 -15.61 -7.08
C PRO A 46 -19.66 -15.79 -5.62
N HIS A 47 -20.56 -15.44 -4.73
CA HIS A 47 -20.37 -15.60 -3.29
C HIS A 47 -20.50 -17.08 -2.89
N LEU A 48 -19.39 -17.68 -2.48
CA LEU A 48 -19.37 -19.05 -1.95
C LEU A 48 -19.49 -19.10 -0.41
N PHE A 49 -19.22 -17.96 0.24
CA PHE A 49 -19.24 -17.84 1.70
C PHE A 49 -20.12 -16.67 2.13
N THR A 50 -20.78 -16.84 3.28
CA THR A 50 -21.68 -15.83 3.86
C THR A 50 -20.94 -14.83 4.76
N ASN A 51 -19.61 -14.86 4.80
CA ASN A 51 -18.83 -13.91 5.61
C ASN A 51 -18.96 -12.49 5.06
N THR A 52 -19.60 -11.62 5.83
CA THR A 52 -19.81 -10.21 5.51
C THR A 52 -18.62 -9.30 5.85
N ALA A 53 -17.60 -9.83 6.56
CA ALA A 53 -16.43 -9.06 6.97
C ALA A 53 -15.46 -8.76 5.82
N THR A 54 -15.51 -9.54 4.73
CA THR A 54 -14.67 -9.36 3.55
C THR A 54 -15.49 -8.89 2.35
N LEU A 55 -14.96 -7.94 1.61
CA LEU A 55 -15.52 -7.57 0.30
C LEU A 55 -15.34 -8.75 -0.66
N GLN A 56 -16.45 -9.29 -1.16
CA GLN A 56 -16.42 -10.41 -2.10
C GLN A 56 -16.35 -9.91 -3.55
N VAL A 57 -15.42 -9.01 -3.80
CA VAL A 57 -15.13 -8.43 -5.11
C VAL A 57 -13.63 -8.20 -5.24
N ILE A 58 -13.11 -8.25 -6.45
CA ILE A 58 -11.77 -7.76 -6.78
C ILE A 58 -11.90 -6.33 -7.27
N ARG A 59 -11.17 -5.41 -6.66
CA ARG A 59 -11.12 -3.99 -7.02
C ARG A 59 -9.81 -3.72 -7.74
N LEU A 60 -9.90 -3.21 -8.97
CA LEU A 60 -8.77 -2.73 -9.75
C LEU A 60 -8.77 -1.20 -9.68
N GLU A 61 -8.00 -0.64 -8.76
CA GLU A 61 -7.84 0.81 -8.60
C GLU A 61 -6.78 1.31 -9.58
N ILE A 62 -7.19 2.07 -10.61
CA ILE A 62 -6.35 2.46 -11.73
C ILE A 62 -6.08 3.95 -11.66
N GLY A 63 -4.89 4.31 -11.22
CA GLY A 63 -4.47 5.70 -11.03
C GLY A 63 -3.43 6.16 -12.03
N ALA A 64 -3.69 7.28 -12.73
CA ALA A 64 -2.69 7.93 -13.59
C ALA A 64 -1.59 8.67 -12.80
N LEU A 65 -1.80 8.91 -11.50
CA LEU A 65 -0.88 9.58 -10.60
C LEU A 65 -0.09 8.57 -9.74
N ALA A 66 0.37 7.48 -10.34
CA ALA A 66 1.23 6.54 -9.64
C ALA A 66 2.70 6.78 -9.99
N ALA A 67 3.52 6.99 -8.98
CA ALA A 67 4.98 6.97 -9.16
C ALA A 67 5.47 5.53 -9.04
N TRP A 68 5.59 4.85 -10.15
CA TRP A 68 5.89 3.42 -10.25
C TRP A 68 7.36 3.10 -10.58
N THR A 69 8.23 4.10 -10.56
CA THR A 69 9.67 3.91 -10.81
C THR A 69 10.50 4.10 -9.53
N PRO A 70 11.50 3.25 -9.27
CA PRO A 70 11.86 2.07 -10.03
C PRO A 70 10.83 0.94 -9.88
N ALA A 71 10.69 0.14 -10.93
CA ALA A 71 9.84 -1.04 -10.95
C ALA A 71 10.67 -2.29 -11.25
N LYS A 72 10.21 -3.44 -10.79
CA LYS A 72 10.80 -4.74 -11.10
C LYS A 72 9.71 -5.80 -11.27
N THR A 73 10.00 -6.82 -12.08
CA THR A 73 9.11 -7.97 -12.19
C THR A 73 9.23 -8.82 -10.94
N ALA A 74 8.10 -9.16 -10.33
CA ALA A 74 8.00 -10.09 -9.21
C ALA A 74 7.10 -11.26 -9.60
N GLN A 75 7.45 -12.46 -9.13
CA GLN A 75 6.58 -13.63 -9.22
C GLN A 75 5.60 -13.58 -8.03
N ILE A 76 4.33 -13.59 -8.33
CA ILE A 76 3.26 -13.56 -7.34
C ILE A 76 2.59 -14.92 -7.32
N GLU A 77 2.50 -15.53 -6.15
CA GLU A 77 1.85 -16.80 -5.91
C GLU A 77 0.67 -16.61 -4.95
N PRO A 78 -0.54 -17.13 -5.26
CA PRO A 78 -1.66 -17.14 -4.32
C PRO A 78 -1.32 -17.95 -3.07
N TYR A 79 -1.69 -17.48 -1.88
CA TYR A 79 -1.50 -18.26 -0.65
C TYR A 79 -2.10 -19.66 -0.73
N ALA A 80 -3.25 -19.82 -1.40
CA ALA A 80 -3.89 -21.11 -1.60
C ALA A 80 -3.03 -22.11 -2.41
N ALA A 81 -2.19 -21.66 -3.33
CA ALA A 81 -1.32 -22.55 -4.13
C ALA A 81 -0.30 -23.29 -3.27
N LYS A 82 0.10 -22.71 -2.14
CA LYS A 82 0.97 -23.36 -1.15
C LYS A 82 0.33 -24.59 -0.50
N TYR A 83 -0.98 -24.52 -0.24
CA TYR A 83 -1.74 -25.59 0.43
C TYR A 83 -2.39 -26.57 -0.58
N TYR A 84 -2.75 -26.07 -1.76
CA TYR A 84 -3.47 -26.82 -2.80
C TYR A 84 -2.75 -26.75 -4.14
N PRO A 85 -1.46 -27.17 -4.24
CA PRO A 85 -0.65 -26.94 -5.43
C PRO A 85 -1.16 -27.65 -6.70
N LYS A 86 -2.02 -28.67 -6.55
CA LYS A 86 -2.53 -29.48 -7.66
C LYS A 86 -3.76 -28.87 -8.36
N ILE A 87 -4.40 -27.88 -7.73
CA ILE A 87 -5.58 -27.22 -8.32
C ILE A 87 -5.22 -25.99 -9.15
N PHE A 88 -3.95 -25.57 -9.13
CA PHE A 88 -3.47 -24.45 -9.91
C PHE A 88 -2.74 -24.94 -11.16
N GLU A 89 -3.24 -24.57 -12.31
CA GLU A 89 -2.58 -24.80 -13.59
C GLU A 89 -1.29 -23.97 -13.67
N GLN A 90 -1.38 -22.70 -13.26
CA GLN A 90 -0.24 -21.79 -13.11
C GLN A 90 -0.18 -21.28 -11.68
N LYS A 91 0.91 -21.62 -10.96
CA LYS A 91 1.09 -21.23 -9.57
C LYS A 91 1.61 -19.80 -9.41
N GLU A 92 2.45 -19.35 -10.32
CA GLU A 92 3.12 -18.07 -10.26
C GLU A 92 2.74 -17.20 -11.45
N THR A 93 2.55 -15.91 -11.20
CA THR A 93 2.29 -14.91 -12.23
C THR A 93 3.34 -13.81 -12.14
N ALA A 94 3.99 -13.52 -13.26
CA ALA A 94 4.96 -12.44 -13.37
C ALA A 94 4.23 -11.09 -13.46
N ILE A 95 4.43 -10.23 -12.46
CA ILE A 95 3.80 -8.91 -12.40
C ILE A 95 4.87 -7.82 -12.26
N LEU A 96 4.78 -6.77 -13.06
CA LEU A 96 5.61 -5.59 -12.88
C LEU A 96 5.13 -4.81 -11.65
N THR A 97 5.97 -4.72 -10.64
CA THR A 97 5.66 -4.08 -9.35
C THR A 97 6.61 -2.92 -9.07
N VAL A 98 6.17 -2.00 -8.24
CA VAL A 98 7.05 -0.96 -7.67
C VAL A 98 8.12 -1.64 -6.82
N ALA A 99 9.37 -1.17 -6.92
CA ALA A 99 10.47 -1.70 -6.12
C ALA A 99 10.18 -1.53 -4.60
N PRO A 100 10.42 -2.56 -3.77
CA PRO A 100 10.12 -2.50 -2.33
C PRO A 100 10.83 -1.36 -1.61
N GLU A 101 12.04 -1.01 -2.03
CA GLU A 101 12.82 0.10 -1.47
C GLU A 101 12.07 1.44 -1.64
N ARG A 102 11.39 1.62 -2.78
CA ARG A 102 10.53 2.79 -2.98
C ARG A 102 9.30 2.73 -2.08
N THR A 103 8.63 1.57 -2.02
CA THR A 103 7.47 1.38 -1.15
C THR A 103 7.81 1.63 0.31
N PHE A 104 9.00 1.21 0.77
CA PHE A 104 9.50 1.53 2.11
C PHE A 104 9.50 3.05 2.36
N TRP A 105 10.08 3.84 1.46
CA TRP A 105 10.12 5.29 1.60
C TRP A 105 8.75 5.95 1.46
N GLU A 106 7.86 5.39 0.65
CA GLU A 106 6.47 5.86 0.58
C GLU A 106 5.74 5.67 1.90
N LYS A 107 5.90 4.51 2.57
CA LYS A 107 5.33 4.25 3.90
C LYS A 107 5.98 5.13 4.96
N ALA A 108 7.29 5.24 4.99
CA ALA A 108 8.01 6.12 5.92
C ALA A 108 7.57 7.59 5.81
N THR A 109 7.38 8.09 4.59
CA THR A 109 6.90 9.47 4.39
C THR A 109 5.40 9.64 4.69
N ILE A 110 4.58 8.58 4.66
CA ILE A 110 3.22 8.61 5.21
C ILE A 110 3.27 8.76 6.73
N LEU A 111 4.13 8.00 7.42
CA LEU A 111 4.27 8.14 8.88
C LEU A 111 4.78 9.52 9.28
N HIS A 112 5.76 10.06 8.55
CA HIS A 112 6.23 11.43 8.75
C HIS A 112 5.11 12.47 8.59
N HIS A 113 4.31 12.34 7.57
CA HIS A 113 3.12 13.15 7.32
C HIS A 113 2.16 13.05 8.51
N GLU A 114 1.81 11.85 8.98
CA GLU A 114 0.90 11.66 10.10
C GLU A 114 1.48 12.16 11.43
N ALA A 115 2.77 12.01 11.66
CA ALA A 115 3.44 12.57 12.85
C ALA A 115 3.36 14.09 12.94
N ASN A 116 3.14 14.77 11.83
CA ASN A 116 2.96 16.22 11.76
C ASN A 116 1.50 16.65 11.58
N ARG A 117 0.54 15.70 11.58
CA ARG A 117 -0.90 16.03 11.46
C ARG A 117 -1.36 16.82 12.68
N PRO A 118 -1.98 18.01 12.49
CA PRO A 118 -2.56 18.78 13.59
C PRO A 118 -3.55 17.97 14.42
N GLU A 119 -3.57 18.18 15.73
CA GLU A 119 -4.41 17.43 16.65
C GLU A 119 -5.90 17.50 16.32
N HIS A 120 -6.38 18.69 15.92
CA HIS A 120 -7.78 18.93 15.56
C HIS A 120 -8.23 18.25 14.25
N LEU A 121 -7.29 17.72 13.46
CA LEU A 121 -7.61 16.96 12.24
C LEU A 121 -7.71 15.48 12.58
N GLU A 122 -8.87 14.90 12.33
CA GLU A 122 -9.09 13.48 12.52
C GLU A 122 -8.14 12.62 11.66
N MET A 123 -7.71 11.51 12.23
CA MET A 123 -6.92 10.51 11.53
C MET A 123 -7.85 9.66 10.64
N PRO A 124 -7.49 9.42 9.38
CA PRO A 124 -8.26 8.51 8.54
C PRO A 124 -8.27 7.09 9.12
N GLN A 125 -9.37 6.38 8.97
CA GLN A 125 -9.50 4.98 9.36
C GLN A 125 -8.48 4.08 8.64
N ARG A 126 -8.06 3.04 9.29
CA ARG A 126 -7.11 2.03 8.79
C ARG A 126 -5.72 2.61 8.48
N TYR A 127 -5.34 3.72 9.11
CA TYR A 127 -4.01 4.31 8.92
C TYR A 127 -2.93 3.58 9.71
N SER A 128 -3.30 2.90 10.79
CA SER A 128 -2.39 2.02 11.57
C SER A 128 -1.74 0.92 10.70
N ARG A 129 -2.37 0.52 9.59
CA ARG A 129 -1.77 -0.41 8.61
C ARG A 129 -0.40 0.05 8.09
N HIS A 130 -0.17 1.37 7.98
CA HIS A 130 1.10 1.87 7.46
C HIS A 130 2.26 1.67 8.45
N TYR A 131 1.96 1.70 9.76
CA TYR A 131 2.92 1.33 10.81
C TYR A 131 3.25 -0.16 10.71
N TYR A 132 2.23 -1.01 10.59
CA TYR A 132 2.41 -2.45 10.40
C TYR A 132 3.19 -2.78 9.12
N ASP A 133 2.84 -2.17 7.99
CA ASP A 133 3.53 -2.39 6.72
C ASP A 133 5.03 -2.04 6.85
N LEU A 134 5.34 -0.88 7.41
CA LEU A 134 6.74 -0.46 7.59
C LEU A 134 7.48 -1.37 8.57
N TYR A 135 6.84 -1.79 9.67
CA TYR A 135 7.36 -2.79 10.60
C TYR A 135 7.73 -4.09 9.87
N ARG A 136 6.83 -4.64 9.06
CA ARG A 136 7.08 -5.88 8.30
C ARG A 136 8.22 -5.72 7.31
N MET A 137 8.28 -4.59 6.62
CA MET A 137 9.36 -4.29 5.68
C MET A 137 10.70 -4.09 6.39
N ALA A 138 10.70 -3.48 7.57
CA ALA A 138 11.90 -3.24 8.38
C ALA A 138 12.55 -4.53 8.90
N ALA A 139 11.76 -5.60 9.06
CA ALA A 139 12.23 -6.93 9.44
C ALA A 139 12.80 -7.75 8.26
N THR A 140 12.96 -7.14 7.09
CA THR A 140 13.46 -7.80 5.87
C THR A 140 14.67 -7.05 5.31
N PRO A 141 15.43 -7.62 4.35
CA PRO A 141 16.53 -6.92 3.67
C PRO A 141 16.13 -5.64 2.92
N VAL A 142 14.82 -5.38 2.80
CA VAL A 142 14.29 -4.16 2.15
C VAL A 142 14.72 -2.90 2.89
N LYS A 143 14.87 -2.94 4.22
CA LYS A 143 15.33 -1.81 5.03
C LYS A 143 16.72 -1.36 4.60
N GLU A 144 17.69 -2.27 4.59
CA GLU A 144 19.07 -1.98 4.20
C GLU A 144 19.17 -1.53 2.75
N ALA A 145 18.41 -2.18 1.86
CA ALA A 145 18.33 -1.79 0.47
C ALA A 145 17.72 -0.39 0.29
N ALA A 146 16.71 -0.03 1.07
CA ALA A 146 16.13 1.31 1.06
C ALA A 146 17.14 2.35 1.60
N PHE A 147 17.87 2.04 2.67
CA PHE A 147 18.85 2.96 3.26
C PHE A 147 20.04 3.21 2.34
N SER A 148 20.42 2.23 1.51
CA SER A 148 21.42 2.44 0.45
C SER A 148 20.91 3.31 -0.72
N ARG A 149 19.59 3.63 -0.74
CA ARG A 149 18.93 4.34 -1.84
C ARG A 149 18.18 5.59 -1.36
N LEU A 150 18.92 6.50 -0.71
CA LEU A 150 18.35 7.78 -0.24
C LEU A 150 17.87 8.69 -1.37
N ASP A 151 18.37 8.49 -2.59
CA ASP A 151 17.84 9.13 -3.79
C ASP A 151 16.34 8.82 -3.99
N LEU A 152 15.88 7.63 -3.57
CA LEU A 152 14.46 7.26 -3.63
C LEU A 152 13.63 8.02 -2.59
N LEU A 153 14.14 8.21 -1.38
CA LEU A 153 13.47 9.05 -0.38
C LEU A 153 13.22 10.45 -0.94
N LYS A 154 14.26 11.08 -1.51
CA LYS A 154 14.12 12.40 -2.13
C LYS A 154 13.06 12.39 -3.24
N LYS A 155 13.09 11.42 -4.14
CA LYS A 155 12.11 11.29 -5.23
C LYS A 155 10.67 11.12 -4.72
N VAL A 156 10.48 10.38 -3.62
CA VAL A 156 9.17 10.21 -2.99
C VAL A 156 8.69 11.53 -2.36
N VAL A 157 9.56 12.24 -1.67
CA VAL A 157 9.27 13.55 -1.09
C VAL A 157 8.88 14.55 -2.18
N ASP A 158 9.69 14.68 -3.23
CA ASP A 158 9.44 15.58 -4.36
C ASP A 158 8.10 15.27 -5.04
N PHE A 159 7.79 13.98 -5.20
CA PHE A 159 6.52 13.53 -5.75
C PHE A 159 5.33 13.92 -4.86
N LYS A 160 5.42 13.71 -3.54
CA LYS A 160 4.36 14.07 -2.59
C LYS A 160 4.14 15.57 -2.51
N MET A 161 5.21 16.35 -2.51
CA MET A 161 5.12 17.81 -2.55
C MET A 161 4.40 18.31 -3.80
N LYS A 162 4.62 17.68 -4.94
CA LYS A 162 4.03 18.06 -6.22
C LYS A 162 2.56 17.64 -6.36
N PHE A 163 2.23 16.42 -5.96
CA PHE A 163 0.92 15.81 -6.28
C PHE A 163 -0.02 15.68 -5.07
N TYR A 164 0.52 15.70 -3.85
CA TYR A 164 -0.22 15.57 -2.60
C TYR A 164 0.19 16.65 -1.58
N PRO A 165 0.22 17.94 -1.98
CA PRO A 165 0.69 18.99 -1.09
C PRO A 165 -0.20 19.12 0.15
N ARG A 166 0.45 19.18 1.31
CA ARG A 166 -0.17 19.47 2.60
C ARG A 166 0.77 20.36 3.37
N SER A 167 0.34 21.56 3.77
CA SER A 167 1.20 22.53 4.47
C SER A 167 1.74 22.00 5.80
N TRP A 168 0.94 21.19 6.51
CA TRP A 168 1.29 20.61 7.80
C TRP A 168 2.11 19.33 7.71
N ALA A 169 2.20 18.68 6.54
CA ALA A 169 2.91 17.41 6.37
C ALA A 169 4.44 17.51 6.49
N LYS A 170 4.97 18.73 6.37
CA LYS A 170 6.40 19.04 6.50
C LYS A 170 7.31 18.15 5.66
N TYR A 171 6.88 17.81 4.46
CA TYR A 171 7.64 16.95 3.54
C TYR A 171 9.12 17.37 3.34
N PRO A 172 9.50 18.66 3.29
CA PRO A 172 10.89 19.05 3.21
C PRO A 172 11.76 18.60 4.40
N GLU A 173 11.13 18.33 5.56
CA GLU A 173 11.79 17.82 6.76
C GLU A 173 11.89 16.26 6.75
N ALA A 174 11.32 15.58 5.75
CA ALA A 174 11.39 14.13 5.61
C ALA A 174 12.74 13.69 4.99
N VAL A 175 13.82 13.94 5.71
CA VAL A 175 15.20 13.60 5.36
C VAL A 175 15.89 12.89 6.53
N LEU A 176 17.07 12.34 6.29
CA LEU A 176 17.87 11.71 7.36
C LEU A 176 17.99 12.62 8.59
N GLY A 177 17.76 12.07 9.75
CA GLY A 177 17.87 12.77 11.04
C GLY A 177 16.65 13.58 11.46
N THR A 178 15.71 13.87 10.55
CA THR A 178 14.47 14.62 10.86
C THR A 178 13.19 13.88 10.45
N LEU A 179 13.32 12.76 9.75
CA LEU A 179 12.21 11.88 9.39
C LEU A 179 11.56 11.32 10.66
N LYS A 180 10.26 11.57 10.83
CA LYS A 180 9.48 11.11 11.98
C LYS A 180 8.69 9.86 11.60
N LEU A 181 8.94 8.76 12.28
CA LEU A 181 8.20 7.50 12.08
C LEU A 181 7.21 7.23 13.20
N LEU A 182 7.37 7.89 14.35
CA LEU A 182 6.49 7.71 15.50
C LEU A 182 5.40 8.78 15.53
N PRO A 183 4.17 8.41 15.88
CA PRO A 183 3.10 9.37 16.07
C PRO A 183 3.34 10.18 17.34
N PRO A 184 2.73 11.37 17.46
CA PRO A 184 2.69 12.08 18.75
C PRO A 184 1.89 11.29 19.77
N GLU A 185 2.24 11.44 21.05
CA GLU A 185 1.70 10.65 22.16
C GLU A 185 0.16 10.66 22.21
N TYR A 186 -0.46 11.82 21.97
CA TYR A 186 -1.92 11.95 21.98
C TYR A 186 -2.63 11.11 20.89
N ARG A 187 -1.89 10.55 19.91
CA ARG A 187 -2.45 9.69 18.87
C ARG A 187 -2.35 8.18 19.18
N PHE A 188 -1.58 7.78 20.19
CA PHE A 188 -1.32 6.37 20.46
C PHE A 188 -2.61 5.56 20.69
N ALA A 189 -3.49 6.03 21.59
CA ALA A 189 -4.73 5.31 21.90
C ALA A 189 -5.65 5.15 20.68
N ALA A 190 -5.75 6.19 19.85
CA ALA A 190 -6.56 6.15 18.62
C ALA A 190 -5.97 5.19 17.59
N LEU A 191 -4.63 5.19 17.41
CA LEU A 191 -3.93 4.29 16.50
C LEU A 191 -4.00 2.84 16.97
N GLU A 192 -3.89 2.58 18.26
CA GLU A 192 -4.02 1.24 18.84
C GLU A 192 -5.43 0.68 18.62
N THR A 193 -6.46 1.51 18.84
CA THR A 193 -7.85 1.14 18.56
C THR A 193 -8.06 0.81 17.08
N ASP A 194 -7.53 1.66 16.17
CA ASP A 194 -7.58 1.44 14.73
C ASP A 194 -6.82 0.14 14.34
N TYR A 195 -5.65 -0.09 14.93
CA TYR A 195 -4.85 -1.30 14.70
C TYR A 195 -5.60 -2.57 15.14
N ASN A 196 -6.19 -2.55 16.32
CA ASN A 196 -6.94 -3.68 16.86
C ASN A 196 -8.19 -4.00 16.01
N SER A 197 -8.82 -2.98 15.40
CA SER A 197 -9.94 -3.17 14.48
C SER A 197 -9.56 -3.82 13.14
N MET A 198 -8.28 -3.84 12.81
CA MET A 198 -7.78 -4.39 11.54
C MET A 198 -7.21 -5.81 11.65
N GLN A 199 -7.16 -6.41 12.84
CA GLN A 199 -6.47 -7.69 13.04
C GLN A 199 -6.96 -8.81 12.12
N ASP A 200 -8.26 -8.85 11.81
CA ASP A 200 -8.83 -9.83 10.88
C ASP A 200 -8.32 -9.69 9.42
N MET A 201 -7.67 -8.56 9.10
CA MET A 201 -7.06 -8.31 7.79
C MET A 201 -5.57 -8.67 7.75
N LEU A 202 -4.96 -8.99 8.89
CA LEU A 202 -3.54 -9.32 9.00
C LEU A 202 -3.35 -10.84 8.88
N TYR A 203 -2.27 -11.26 8.23
CA TYR A 203 -1.99 -12.67 7.98
C TYR A 203 -0.75 -13.14 8.75
N GLY A 204 -0.83 -14.35 9.32
CA GLY A 204 0.24 -14.96 10.09
C GLY A 204 0.31 -14.44 11.54
N ASP A 205 1.50 -14.40 12.11
CA ASP A 205 1.71 -13.89 13.46
C ASP A 205 1.47 -12.37 13.50
N ILE A 206 0.53 -11.96 14.33
CA ILE A 206 0.13 -10.56 14.47
C ILE A 206 0.83 -9.99 15.70
N PRO A 207 1.78 -9.04 15.53
CA PRO A 207 2.44 -8.37 16.65
C PRO A 207 1.45 -7.46 17.38
N THR A 208 1.71 -7.17 18.65
CA THR A 208 0.99 -6.10 19.35
C THR A 208 1.34 -4.73 18.76
N PHE A 209 0.44 -3.76 18.89
CA PHE A 209 0.72 -2.39 18.42
C PHE A 209 1.98 -1.81 19.08
N GLU A 210 2.20 -2.07 20.36
CA GLU A 210 3.40 -1.67 21.11
C GLU A 210 4.68 -2.24 20.47
N THR A 211 4.67 -3.53 20.07
CA THR A 211 5.79 -4.18 19.36
C THR A 211 6.09 -3.47 18.04
N VAL A 212 5.05 -3.11 17.28
CA VAL A 212 5.18 -2.38 16.02
C VAL A 212 5.85 -1.02 16.26
N ILE A 213 5.36 -0.26 17.24
CA ILE A 213 5.89 1.08 17.57
C ILE A 213 7.33 0.99 18.10
N ALA A 214 7.63 0.03 18.99
CA ALA A 214 8.98 -0.17 19.51
C ALA A 214 9.99 -0.48 18.39
N CYS A 215 9.63 -1.30 17.42
CA CYS A 215 10.49 -1.57 16.26
C CYS A 215 10.75 -0.30 15.44
N LEU A 216 9.72 0.52 15.21
CA LEU A 216 9.84 1.72 14.40
C LEU A 216 10.71 2.81 15.08
N LEU A 217 10.80 2.81 16.40
CA LEU A 217 11.72 3.68 17.13
C LEU A 217 13.19 3.45 16.69
N TYR A 218 13.55 2.20 16.43
CA TYR A 218 14.90 1.82 15.96
C TYR A 218 15.03 1.76 14.44
N THR A 219 13.94 1.95 13.72
CA THR A 219 13.93 1.94 12.24
C THR A 219 14.20 3.33 11.65
N SER A 220 14.09 4.39 12.45
CA SER A 220 14.37 5.74 11.97
C SER A 220 15.83 5.85 11.50
N PRO A 221 16.09 6.27 10.24
CA PRO A 221 17.44 6.38 9.73
C PRO A 221 18.23 7.42 10.54
N SER A 222 19.38 6.98 11.06
CA SER A 222 20.31 7.85 11.75
C SER A 222 21.13 8.67 10.73
N PRO A 223 21.61 9.86 11.10
CA PRO A 223 22.55 10.60 10.27
C PRO A 223 23.83 9.80 9.94
N ARG A 224 24.15 8.76 10.72
CA ARG A 224 25.29 7.87 10.49
C ARG A 224 25.06 6.88 9.36
N ASP A 225 23.81 6.54 9.03
CA ASP A 225 23.50 5.56 7.98
C ASP A 225 23.83 6.10 6.57
N GLY A 226 23.87 7.42 6.39
CA GLY A 226 24.28 8.08 5.14
C GLY A 226 25.81 8.14 4.92
N LEU A 227 26.63 7.72 5.89
CA LEU A 227 28.09 7.76 5.79
C LEU A 227 28.68 6.40 5.34
N LEU A 228 27.84 5.39 5.15
CA LEU A 228 28.25 4.03 4.76
C LEU A 228 28.07 3.75 3.26
N SER A 229 27.77 4.79 2.46
CA SER A 229 27.62 4.71 0.99
C SER A 229 28.78 5.38 0.26
#